data_2b12693d7d095fb65be2d2f446f5cb14
#
_entry.id   2b12693d7d095fb65be2d2f446f5cb14
#
_cell.length_a   1.000
_cell.length_b   1.000
_cell.length_c   1.000
_cell.angle_alpha   90.00
_cell.angle_beta   90.00
_cell.angle_gamma   90.00
#
_symmetry.space_group_name_H-M   'P 1'
#
loop_
_entity.id
_entity.type
_entity.pdbx_description
1 polymer ?
#
loop_
_entity_poly.entity_id
_entity_poly.type
_entity_poly.pdbx_seq_one_letter_code
_entity_poly.pdbx_strand_id
1 'polypeptide(L)'
;MNILVIENEIYLAQKIVSKLINDGFNCDYRESLNIDNFTKEYDVILLSTSFPFNFCNNIIKKYNENCIIILLVSYISDETVTLHIKSGAKDYIMKPFIMNELIRKIHHYKECKDINKELQKLRNYFQFTMLDIKTTDVLSATSFPILIETNVQKYADKLVYELSIKMALPITFISLTTSNWQEQINKIQKKSIIYLTNYHTLKKHSKENLLKIIENKNCVISTLEEELDFPYTKVEARNAKGLLANSNIMTIPDYVKTMVTSYQHKYTDTELSKKLGISRKSLWERRKKFDIEKRILIS
;
A
#
# COMPACT_ATOMS: atom_id res chain seq x y z
N MET A 1 -26.82 -6.33 -1.73
CA MET A 1 -26.04 -7.29 -0.94
C MET A 1 -26.79 -8.61 -0.89
N ASN A 2 -26.10 -9.72 -1.19
CA ASN A 2 -26.69 -11.06 -1.22
C ASN A 2 -26.40 -11.77 0.11
N ILE A 3 -27.43 -12.25 0.78
CA ILE A 3 -27.32 -12.90 2.09
C ILE A 3 -27.88 -14.32 1.97
N LEU A 4 -27.13 -15.29 2.48
CA LEU A 4 -27.60 -16.67 2.63
C LEU A 4 -27.91 -16.95 4.10
N VAL A 5 -29.10 -17.44 4.38
CA VAL A 5 -29.52 -17.89 5.71
C VAL A 5 -29.54 -19.41 5.73
N ILE A 6 -28.75 -20.02 6.59
CA ILE A 6 -28.69 -21.47 6.83
C ILE A 6 -29.15 -21.71 8.27
N GLU A 7 -30.41 -22.08 8.41
CA GLU A 7 -31.08 -22.22 9.69
C GLU A 7 -32.10 -23.37 9.63
N ASN A 8 -32.15 -24.21 10.64
CA ASN A 8 -33.06 -25.34 10.75
C ASN A 8 -34.40 -24.98 11.38
N GLU A 9 -34.46 -23.88 12.15
CA GLU A 9 -35.72 -23.36 12.70
C GLU A 9 -36.45 -22.54 11.63
N ILE A 10 -37.42 -23.15 10.94
CA ILE A 10 -38.17 -22.55 9.84
C ILE A 10 -38.77 -21.18 10.23
N TYR A 11 -39.39 -21.07 11.38
CA TYR A 11 -40.03 -19.83 11.84
C TYR A 11 -39.00 -18.70 12.03
N LEU A 12 -37.86 -19.00 12.65
CA LEU A 12 -36.79 -18.04 12.83
C LEU A 12 -36.18 -17.62 11.47
N ALA A 13 -35.94 -18.60 10.60
CA ALA A 13 -35.43 -18.35 9.25
C ALA A 13 -36.34 -17.42 8.44
N GLN A 14 -37.65 -17.69 8.42
CA GLN A 14 -38.63 -16.83 7.74
C GLN A 14 -38.66 -15.42 8.30
N LYS A 15 -38.57 -15.27 9.64
CA LYS A 15 -38.50 -13.95 10.28
C LYS A 15 -37.26 -13.17 9.91
N ILE A 16 -36.08 -13.83 9.86
CA ILE A 16 -34.84 -13.25 9.42
C ILE A 16 -34.94 -12.81 7.96
N VAL A 17 -35.35 -13.72 7.07
CA VAL A 17 -35.43 -13.47 5.63
C VAL A 17 -36.41 -12.32 5.33
N SER A 18 -37.60 -12.34 5.91
CA SER A 18 -38.60 -11.28 5.73
C SER A 18 -38.08 -9.92 6.17
N LYS A 19 -37.41 -9.85 7.31
CA LYS A 19 -36.84 -8.59 7.80
C LYS A 19 -35.70 -8.09 6.92
N LEU A 20 -34.79 -8.98 6.48
CA LEU A 20 -33.68 -8.62 5.59
C LEU A 20 -34.18 -8.14 4.22
N ILE A 21 -35.19 -8.77 3.65
CA ILE A 21 -35.83 -8.33 2.39
C ILE A 21 -36.47 -6.95 2.56
N ASN A 22 -37.19 -6.70 3.67
CA ASN A 22 -37.77 -5.39 3.96
C ASN A 22 -36.72 -4.29 4.12
N ASP A 23 -35.50 -4.63 4.57
CA ASP A 23 -34.38 -3.71 4.66
C ASP A 23 -33.57 -3.59 3.34
N GLY A 24 -34.08 -4.18 2.23
CA GLY A 24 -33.52 -4.03 0.88
C GLY A 24 -32.39 -4.99 0.53
N PHE A 25 -32.23 -6.10 1.27
CA PHE A 25 -31.26 -7.14 0.95
C PHE A 25 -31.86 -8.24 0.05
N ASN A 26 -31.02 -8.83 -0.80
CA ASN A 26 -31.38 -10.08 -1.49
C ASN A 26 -31.05 -11.24 -0.59
N CYS A 27 -32.03 -12.04 -0.24
CA CYS A 27 -31.88 -13.09 0.76
C CYS A 27 -32.35 -14.44 0.22
N ASP A 28 -31.48 -15.44 0.32
CA ASP A 28 -31.78 -16.83 0.04
C ASP A 28 -31.78 -17.63 1.35
N TYR A 29 -32.62 -18.65 1.43
CA TYR A 29 -32.74 -19.53 2.60
C TYR A 29 -32.45 -20.98 2.25
N ARG A 30 -31.79 -21.69 3.14
CA ARG A 30 -31.55 -23.13 3.08
C ARG A 30 -31.81 -23.79 4.43
N GLU A 31 -32.60 -24.85 4.40
CA GLU A 31 -32.96 -25.67 5.56
C GLU A 31 -32.07 -26.91 5.68
N SER A 32 -31.47 -27.39 4.58
CA SER A 32 -30.84 -28.70 4.50
C SER A 32 -29.33 -28.66 4.25
N LEU A 33 -28.70 -29.82 4.55
CA LEU A 33 -27.26 -30.05 4.44
C LEU A 33 -26.70 -30.19 3.00
N ASN A 34 -27.56 -30.21 1.97
CA ASN A 34 -27.10 -30.32 0.57
C ASN A 34 -26.56 -28.99 0.04
N ILE A 35 -25.26 -28.77 0.25
CA ILE A 35 -24.56 -27.51 -0.11
C ILE A 35 -23.68 -27.70 -1.34
N ASP A 36 -23.94 -28.70 -2.14
CA ASP A 36 -22.94 -29.10 -3.13
C ASP A 36 -22.67 -28.10 -4.25
N ASN A 37 -23.51 -27.11 -4.49
CA ASN A 37 -23.17 -26.06 -5.45
C ASN A 37 -23.94 -24.76 -5.20
N PHE A 38 -23.38 -23.82 -4.44
CA PHE A 38 -23.82 -22.43 -4.57
C PHE A 38 -23.35 -21.89 -5.91
N THR A 39 -24.26 -21.75 -6.84
CA THR A 39 -24.00 -21.09 -8.13
C THR A 39 -23.98 -19.56 -8.00
N LYS A 40 -24.44 -19.03 -6.86
CA LYS A 40 -24.54 -17.60 -6.56
C LYS A 40 -23.50 -17.19 -5.54
N GLU A 41 -22.89 -16.04 -5.75
CA GLU A 41 -21.99 -15.42 -4.80
C GLU A 41 -22.77 -14.69 -3.70
N TYR A 42 -22.40 -14.94 -2.44
CA TYR A 42 -22.98 -14.28 -1.26
C TYR A 42 -21.97 -13.35 -0.60
N ASP A 43 -22.46 -12.22 -0.12
CA ASP A 43 -21.66 -11.27 0.70
C ASP A 43 -21.61 -11.70 2.15
N VAL A 44 -22.73 -12.26 2.66
CA VAL A 44 -22.93 -12.66 4.05
C VAL A 44 -23.60 -14.05 4.11
N ILE A 45 -23.14 -14.88 5.04
CA ILE A 45 -23.76 -16.16 5.39
C ILE A 45 -24.13 -16.08 6.89
N LEU A 46 -25.40 -16.24 7.18
CA LEU A 46 -25.92 -16.45 8.53
C LEU A 46 -26.02 -17.96 8.75
N LEU A 47 -25.21 -18.52 9.64
CA LEU A 47 -25.04 -19.95 9.82
C LEU A 47 -25.45 -20.39 11.22
N SER A 48 -26.50 -21.19 11.34
CA SER A 48 -26.88 -21.79 12.60
C SER A 48 -25.90 -22.86 13.04
N THR A 49 -25.47 -22.80 14.32
CA THR A 49 -24.63 -23.84 14.93
C THR A 49 -25.44 -25.02 15.48
N SER A 50 -26.74 -25.06 15.22
CA SER A 50 -27.60 -26.24 15.47
C SER A 50 -27.29 -27.39 14.49
N PHE A 51 -26.59 -27.13 13.42
CA PHE A 51 -26.07 -28.16 12.50
C PHE A 51 -24.81 -28.84 13.07
N PRO A 52 -24.44 -30.04 12.57
CA PRO A 52 -23.24 -30.73 13.01
C PRO A 52 -21.99 -29.89 12.84
N PHE A 53 -21.05 -29.98 13.79
CA PHE A 53 -19.80 -29.21 13.80
C PHE A 53 -19.03 -29.26 12.45
N ASN A 54 -18.85 -30.49 11.93
CA ASN A 54 -18.11 -30.68 10.67
C ASN A 54 -18.77 -29.99 9.47
N PHE A 55 -20.10 -29.95 9.45
CA PHE A 55 -20.85 -29.24 8.43
C PHE A 55 -20.58 -27.72 8.50
N CYS A 56 -20.77 -27.13 9.68
CA CYS A 56 -20.53 -25.71 9.89
C CYS A 56 -19.08 -25.34 9.55
N ASN A 57 -18.13 -26.16 10.00
CA ASN A 57 -16.71 -25.92 9.79
C ASN A 57 -16.32 -26.00 8.29
N ASN A 58 -16.92 -26.91 7.53
CA ASN A 58 -16.70 -27.00 6.09
C ASN A 58 -17.20 -25.76 5.34
N ILE A 59 -18.40 -25.26 5.70
CA ILE A 59 -18.92 -24.00 5.14
C ILE A 59 -17.98 -22.85 5.47
N ILE A 60 -17.58 -22.72 6.73
CA ILE A 60 -16.70 -21.64 7.17
C ILE A 60 -15.39 -21.66 6.38
N LYS A 61 -14.71 -22.80 6.33
CA LYS A 61 -13.44 -22.93 5.58
C LYS A 61 -13.57 -22.65 4.10
N LYS A 62 -14.70 -23.02 3.49
CA LYS A 62 -14.93 -22.82 2.06
C LYS A 62 -15.20 -21.35 1.69
N TYR A 63 -15.87 -20.60 2.57
CA TYR A 63 -16.39 -19.28 2.25
C TYR A 63 -15.80 -18.11 3.04
N ASN A 64 -14.95 -18.34 4.06
CA ASN A 64 -14.42 -17.31 4.96
C ASN A 64 -13.60 -16.21 4.25
N GLU A 65 -12.99 -16.50 3.12
CA GLU A 65 -12.22 -15.51 2.36
C GLU A 65 -13.13 -14.53 1.59
N ASN A 66 -14.24 -15.04 1.06
CA ASN A 66 -15.12 -14.30 0.17
C ASN A 66 -16.38 -13.77 0.85
N CYS A 67 -16.85 -14.42 1.94
CA CYS A 67 -18.07 -14.08 2.63
C CYS A 67 -17.82 -13.66 4.08
N ILE A 68 -18.71 -12.83 4.60
CA ILE A 68 -18.80 -12.56 6.04
C ILE A 68 -19.69 -13.66 6.64
N ILE A 69 -19.17 -14.44 7.58
CA ILE A 69 -19.93 -15.51 8.25
C ILE A 69 -20.25 -15.09 9.66
N ILE A 70 -21.54 -15.00 9.99
CA ILE A 70 -22.07 -14.71 11.32
C ILE A 70 -22.82 -15.94 11.81
N LEU A 71 -22.45 -16.43 12.99
CA LEU A 71 -23.05 -17.61 13.58
C LEU A 71 -24.33 -17.26 14.33
N LEU A 72 -25.37 -18.09 14.17
CA LEU A 72 -26.60 -18.04 14.97
C LEU A 72 -26.49 -19.14 16.01
N VAL A 73 -26.27 -18.78 17.30
CA VAL A 73 -25.95 -19.74 18.35
C VAL A 73 -27.03 -19.81 19.40
N SER A 74 -27.37 -21.01 19.89
CA SER A 74 -28.34 -21.19 20.97
C SER A 74 -27.67 -21.10 22.36
N TYR A 75 -26.38 -21.42 22.45
CA TYR A 75 -25.57 -21.27 23.67
C TYR A 75 -24.10 -21.10 23.29
N ILE A 76 -23.33 -20.51 24.20
CA ILE A 76 -21.89 -20.24 23.97
C ILE A 76 -21.10 -21.41 24.57
N SER A 77 -20.29 -22.05 23.72
CA SER A 77 -19.30 -23.05 24.08
C SER A 77 -18.11 -23.00 23.13
N ASP A 78 -17.07 -23.79 23.41
CA ASP A 78 -15.94 -23.90 22.49
C ASP A 78 -16.37 -24.46 21.14
N GLU A 79 -17.27 -25.45 21.13
CA GLU A 79 -17.73 -26.09 19.89
C GLU A 79 -18.68 -25.19 19.08
N THR A 80 -19.54 -24.42 19.72
CA THR A 80 -20.56 -23.61 19.04
C THR A 80 -20.00 -22.24 18.58
N VAL A 81 -18.97 -21.72 19.24
CA VAL A 81 -18.42 -20.38 18.98
C VAL A 81 -16.93 -20.41 18.74
N THR A 82 -16.13 -20.80 19.76
CA THR A 82 -14.68 -20.55 19.76
C THR A 82 -13.96 -21.21 18.57
N LEU A 83 -14.27 -22.46 18.29
CA LEU A 83 -13.65 -23.22 17.20
C LEU A 83 -14.09 -22.69 15.83
N HIS A 84 -15.35 -22.28 15.69
CA HIS A 84 -15.86 -21.70 14.44
C HIS A 84 -15.26 -20.31 14.13
N ILE A 85 -15.09 -19.47 15.17
CA ILE A 85 -14.39 -18.17 15.02
C ILE A 85 -12.93 -18.41 14.61
N LYS A 86 -12.22 -19.35 15.24
CA LYS A 86 -10.85 -19.74 14.85
C LYS A 86 -10.78 -20.28 13.42
N SER A 87 -11.84 -20.92 12.94
CA SER A 87 -11.93 -21.43 11.55
C SER A 87 -12.24 -20.33 10.52
N GLY A 88 -12.61 -19.11 10.94
CA GLY A 88 -12.80 -17.96 10.05
C GLY A 88 -14.17 -17.29 10.09
N ALA A 89 -15.12 -17.75 10.93
CA ALA A 89 -16.34 -16.99 11.18
C ALA A 89 -15.98 -15.64 11.81
N LYS A 90 -16.73 -14.59 11.45
CA LYS A 90 -16.38 -13.21 11.87
C LYS A 90 -16.99 -12.83 13.21
N ASP A 91 -18.17 -13.34 13.50
CA ASP A 91 -18.91 -13.02 14.73
C ASP A 91 -20.00 -14.05 14.97
N TYR A 92 -20.70 -13.91 16.10
CA TYR A 92 -21.88 -14.67 16.43
C TYR A 92 -22.97 -13.78 17.02
N ILE A 93 -24.21 -14.29 17.00
CA ILE A 93 -25.35 -13.73 17.72
C ILE A 93 -26.08 -14.83 18.43
N MET A 94 -26.42 -14.60 19.70
CA MET A 94 -27.07 -15.60 20.55
C MET A 94 -28.59 -15.51 20.42
N LYS A 95 -29.26 -16.66 20.22
CA LYS A 95 -30.70 -16.79 20.17
C LYS A 95 -31.26 -16.80 21.61
N PRO A 96 -32.38 -16.11 21.88
CA PRO A 96 -33.12 -15.21 20.99
C PRO A 96 -32.46 -13.84 20.88
N PHE A 97 -32.50 -13.22 19.70
CA PHE A 97 -31.90 -11.92 19.42
C PHE A 97 -32.88 -10.92 18.80
N ILE A 98 -32.51 -9.65 18.88
CA ILE A 98 -33.25 -8.55 18.25
C ILE A 98 -32.79 -8.42 16.80
N MET A 99 -33.71 -8.39 15.82
CA MET A 99 -33.39 -8.31 14.40
C MET A 99 -32.51 -7.10 14.04
N ASN A 100 -32.76 -5.95 14.66
CA ASN A 100 -31.95 -4.76 14.42
C ASN A 100 -30.47 -4.95 14.86
N GLU A 101 -30.21 -5.77 15.87
CA GLU A 101 -28.85 -6.10 16.25
C GLU A 101 -28.13 -6.93 15.18
N LEU A 102 -28.82 -7.94 14.62
CA LEU A 102 -28.30 -8.73 13.52
C LEU A 102 -27.96 -7.84 12.31
N ILE A 103 -28.88 -6.96 11.92
CA ILE A 103 -28.70 -6.05 10.79
C ILE A 103 -27.52 -5.11 11.04
N ARG A 104 -27.40 -4.54 12.26
CA ARG A 104 -26.27 -3.70 12.65
C ARG A 104 -24.94 -4.45 12.52
N LYS A 105 -24.85 -5.71 12.95
CA LYS A 105 -23.66 -6.54 12.79
C LYS A 105 -23.33 -6.77 11.30
N ILE A 106 -24.33 -7.09 10.48
CA ILE A 106 -24.15 -7.27 9.03
C ILE A 106 -23.54 -6.02 8.39
N HIS A 107 -24.11 -4.83 8.65
CA HIS A 107 -23.60 -3.58 8.12
C HIS A 107 -22.18 -3.30 8.59
N HIS A 108 -21.89 -3.45 9.88
CA HIS A 108 -20.57 -3.22 10.44
C HIS A 108 -19.49 -4.09 9.77
N TYR A 109 -19.72 -5.39 9.63
CA TYR A 109 -18.72 -6.27 8.99
C TYR A 109 -18.60 -6.03 7.48
N LYS A 110 -19.70 -5.63 6.82
CA LYS A 110 -19.68 -5.25 5.42
C LYS A 110 -18.82 -4.00 5.21
N GLU A 111 -19.02 -2.97 6.01
CA GLU A 111 -18.23 -1.74 5.98
C GLU A 111 -16.74 -2.03 6.23
N CYS A 112 -16.40 -2.80 7.26
CA CYS A 112 -15.03 -3.22 7.52
C CYS A 112 -14.40 -3.96 6.33
N LYS A 113 -15.16 -4.85 5.68
CA LYS A 113 -14.69 -5.59 4.49
C LYS A 113 -14.42 -4.67 3.32
N ASP A 114 -15.30 -3.71 3.07
CA ASP A 114 -15.16 -2.76 1.96
C ASP A 114 -13.98 -1.81 2.21
N ILE A 115 -13.79 -1.30 3.42
CA ILE A 115 -12.60 -0.51 3.82
C ILE A 115 -11.32 -1.33 3.60
N ASN A 116 -11.29 -2.59 4.02
CA ASN A 116 -10.12 -3.44 3.82
C ASN A 116 -9.81 -3.70 2.34
N LYS A 117 -10.84 -3.85 1.49
CA LYS A 117 -10.66 -3.96 0.04
C LYS A 117 -10.06 -2.69 -0.56
N GLU A 118 -10.53 -1.52 -0.14
CA GLU A 118 -9.98 -0.23 -0.61
C GLU A 118 -8.53 -0.05 -0.15
N LEU A 119 -8.21 -0.35 1.12
CA LEU A 119 -6.84 -0.33 1.62
C LEU A 119 -5.92 -1.27 0.83
N GLN A 120 -6.41 -2.46 0.47
CA GLN A 120 -5.63 -3.40 -0.33
C GLN A 120 -5.38 -2.88 -1.75
N LYS A 121 -6.38 -2.27 -2.39
CA LYS A 121 -6.20 -1.61 -3.70
C LYS A 121 -5.14 -0.51 -3.64
N LEU A 122 -5.20 0.36 -2.61
CA LEU A 122 -4.21 1.42 -2.42
C LEU A 122 -2.81 0.87 -2.18
N ARG A 123 -2.67 -0.18 -1.37
CA ARG A 123 -1.39 -0.87 -1.15
C ARG A 123 -0.82 -1.45 -2.44
N ASN A 124 -1.65 -2.16 -3.21
CA ASN A 124 -1.25 -2.75 -4.49
C ASN A 124 -0.82 -1.67 -5.49
N TYR A 125 -1.56 -0.57 -5.57
CA TYR A 125 -1.20 0.57 -6.43
C TYR A 125 0.13 1.18 -6.00
N PHE A 126 0.33 1.43 -4.71
CA PHE A 126 1.60 1.95 -4.20
C PHE A 126 2.76 1.01 -4.51
N GLN A 127 2.62 -0.29 -4.24
CA GLN A 127 3.64 -1.29 -4.57
C GLN A 127 3.96 -1.29 -6.06
N PHE A 128 2.94 -1.28 -6.91
CA PHE A 128 3.13 -1.22 -8.37
C PHE A 128 3.90 0.04 -8.79
N THR A 129 3.57 1.20 -8.26
CA THR A 129 4.26 2.46 -8.60
C THR A 129 5.71 2.52 -8.11
N MET A 130 6.08 1.65 -7.16
CA MET A 130 7.42 1.58 -6.56
C MET A 130 8.24 0.36 -7.00
N LEU A 131 7.76 -0.44 -7.98
CA LEU A 131 8.43 -1.67 -8.45
C LEU A 131 9.82 -1.42 -9.04
N ASP A 132 9.99 -0.31 -9.73
CA ASP A 132 11.23 0.08 -10.41
C ASP A 132 12.32 0.59 -9.45
N ILE A 133 11.98 0.83 -8.20
CA ILE A 133 12.89 1.34 -7.18
C ILE A 133 13.46 0.17 -6.38
N LYS A 134 14.77 -0.01 -6.43
CA LYS A 134 15.49 -0.93 -5.55
C LYS A 134 16.05 -0.15 -4.36
N THR A 135 15.56 -0.41 -3.19
CA THR A 135 16.06 0.15 -1.94
C THR A 135 17.06 -0.82 -1.31
N THR A 136 18.09 -0.28 -0.69
CA THR A 136 19.00 -1.03 0.18
C THR A 136 18.56 -0.80 1.63
N ASP A 137 18.84 -1.73 2.53
CA ASP A 137 18.41 -1.71 3.96
C ASP A 137 19.17 -0.64 4.77
N VAL A 138 19.28 0.56 4.23
CA VAL A 138 20.13 1.65 4.76
C VAL A 138 19.55 2.25 6.04
N LEU A 139 18.22 2.14 6.27
CA LEU A 139 17.56 2.76 7.43
C LEU A 139 17.43 1.84 8.66
N SER A 140 17.95 0.61 8.60
CA SER A 140 17.69 -0.39 9.63
C SER A 140 18.40 -0.16 10.97
N ALA A 141 19.43 0.68 11.01
CA ALA A 141 20.27 0.91 12.21
C ALA A 141 20.40 2.39 12.59
N THR A 142 19.53 3.27 12.10
CA THR A 142 19.67 4.72 12.25
C THR A 142 18.79 5.27 13.37
N SER A 143 19.33 6.24 14.12
CA SER A 143 18.59 7.01 15.12
C SER A 143 17.94 8.24 14.50
N PHE A 144 16.72 8.56 14.92
CA PHE A 144 16.05 9.80 14.51
C PHE A 144 16.66 11.05 15.19
N PRO A 145 16.62 12.20 14.54
CA PRO A 145 16.12 12.48 13.16
C PRO A 145 17.05 11.99 12.06
N ILE A 146 16.47 11.71 10.87
CA ILE A 146 17.20 11.20 9.70
C ILE A 146 17.01 12.15 8.51
N LEU A 147 18.09 12.51 7.82
CA LEU A 147 18.05 13.20 6.53
C LEU A 147 18.32 12.21 5.41
N ILE A 148 17.44 12.14 4.43
CA ILE A 148 17.60 11.37 3.20
C ILE A 148 17.95 12.33 2.06
N GLU A 149 19.20 12.26 1.60
CA GLU A 149 19.66 12.96 0.40
C GLU A 149 19.38 12.09 -0.82
N THR A 150 18.60 12.59 -1.76
CA THR A 150 18.20 11.85 -2.94
C THR A 150 18.18 12.75 -4.19
N ASN A 151 18.40 12.15 -5.34
CA ASN A 151 18.20 12.85 -6.63
C ASN A 151 16.76 12.69 -7.16
N VAL A 152 15.95 11.81 -6.57
CA VAL A 152 14.57 11.54 -6.97
C VAL A 152 13.72 11.31 -5.73
N GLN A 153 12.77 12.19 -5.46
CA GLN A 153 11.90 12.15 -4.27
C GLN A 153 11.29 10.76 -4.02
N LYS A 154 10.88 10.07 -5.06
CA LYS A 154 10.27 8.73 -5.02
C LYS A 154 11.13 7.67 -4.29
N TYR A 155 12.47 7.84 -4.26
CA TYR A 155 13.36 6.96 -3.48
C TYR A 155 13.21 7.18 -1.98
N ALA A 156 13.22 8.43 -1.56
CA ALA A 156 12.99 8.77 -0.15
C ALA A 156 11.60 8.30 0.30
N ASP A 157 10.58 8.51 -0.53
CA ASP A 157 9.20 8.08 -0.25
C ASP A 157 9.11 6.58 0.00
N LYS A 158 9.78 5.77 -0.84
CA LYS A 158 9.83 4.31 -0.67
C LYS A 158 10.56 3.90 0.60
N LEU A 159 11.72 4.48 0.88
CA LEU A 159 12.48 4.18 2.11
C LEU A 159 11.69 4.48 3.37
N VAL A 160 10.99 5.62 3.41
CA VAL A 160 10.15 6.01 4.55
C VAL A 160 8.96 5.06 4.71
N TYR A 161 8.36 4.64 3.61
CA TYR A 161 7.27 3.66 3.64
C TYR A 161 7.74 2.30 4.18
N GLU A 162 8.87 1.79 3.70
CA GLU A 162 9.45 0.53 4.19
C GLU A 162 9.82 0.62 5.69
N LEU A 163 10.37 1.76 6.12
CA LEU A 163 10.66 2.03 7.53
C LEU A 163 9.38 2.00 8.38
N SER A 164 8.28 2.59 7.90
CA SER A 164 7.00 2.61 8.61
C SER A 164 6.41 1.21 8.80
N ILE A 165 6.53 0.35 7.79
CA ILE A 165 6.12 -1.06 7.89
C ILE A 165 6.98 -1.78 8.93
N LYS A 166 8.30 -1.62 8.88
CA LYS A 166 9.24 -2.27 9.78
C LYS A 166 9.02 -1.87 11.24
N MET A 167 8.74 -0.58 11.49
CA MET A 167 8.49 -0.05 12.83
C MET A 167 7.04 -0.19 13.28
N ALA A 168 6.12 -0.61 12.40
CA ALA A 168 4.67 -0.62 12.63
C ALA A 168 4.12 0.75 13.09
N LEU A 169 4.68 1.84 12.57
CA LEU A 169 4.28 3.20 12.88
C LEU A 169 3.61 3.88 11.68
N PRO A 170 2.54 4.66 11.89
CA PRO A 170 1.94 5.47 10.83
C PRO A 170 2.88 6.61 10.42
N ILE A 171 2.73 7.08 9.17
CA ILE A 171 3.46 8.23 8.65
C ILE A 171 2.55 9.45 8.63
N THR A 172 3.07 10.57 9.09
CA THR A 172 2.45 11.89 8.89
C THR A 172 3.30 12.69 7.92
N PHE A 173 2.71 13.05 6.78
CA PHE A 173 3.38 13.78 5.70
C PHE A 173 3.23 15.29 5.90
N ILE A 174 4.33 16.04 5.85
CA ILE A 174 4.35 17.50 5.88
C ILE A 174 5.30 18.03 4.82
N SER A 175 4.81 18.89 3.95
CA SER A 175 5.67 19.64 3.03
C SER A 175 6.18 20.93 3.72
N LEU A 176 7.49 21.13 3.72
CA LEU A 176 8.12 22.31 4.28
C LEU A 176 7.90 23.60 3.45
N THR A 177 7.23 23.48 2.31
CA THR A 177 6.78 24.63 1.50
C THR A 177 5.50 25.28 2.04
N THR A 178 4.77 24.60 2.92
CA THR A 178 3.55 25.15 3.54
C THR A 178 3.91 26.15 4.64
N SER A 179 3.12 27.25 4.75
CA SER A 179 3.40 28.30 5.73
C SER A 179 3.24 27.90 7.20
N ASN A 180 2.45 26.83 7.46
CA ASN A 180 2.08 26.38 8.81
C ASN A 180 2.75 25.05 9.22
N TRP A 181 3.86 24.65 8.56
CA TRP A 181 4.55 23.39 8.85
C TRP A 181 4.99 23.25 10.32
N GLN A 182 5.36 24.36 10.98
CA GLN A 182 5.77 24.36 12.40
C GLN A 182 4.64 23.93 13.32
N GLU A 183 3.44 24.51 13.13
CA GLU A 183 2.26 24.14 13.90
C GLU A 183 1.86 22.68 13.66
N GLN A 184 1.95 22.22 12.40
CA GLN A 184 1.64 20.84 12.05
C GLN A 184 2.56 19.88 12.79
N ILE A 185 3.89 20.12 12.79
CA ILE A 185 4.86 19.28 13.52
C ILE A 185 4.58 19.26 15.02
N ASN A 186 4.21 20.41 15.61
CA ASN A 186 3.98 20.51 17.05
C ASN A 186 2.70 19.80 17.52
N LYS A 187 1.70 19.64 16.63
CA LYS A 187 0.45 18.92 16.92
C LYS A 187 0.60 17.40 16.91
N ILE A 188 1.71 16.87 16.33
CA ILE A 188 1.89 15.43 16.16
C ILE A 188 2.39 14.79 17.45
N GLN A 189 1.72 13.72 17.86
CA GLN A 189 2.13 12.88 19.00
C GLN A 189 3.28 11.94 18.61
N LYS A 190 4.11 11.53 19.60
CA LYS A 190 5.31 10.68 19.41
C LYS A 190 5.10 9.30 18.77
N LYS A 191 3.86 8.89 18.48
CA LYS A 191 3.52 7.55 17.96
C LYS A 191 3.50 7.44 16.45
N SER A 192 4.09 8.39 15.71
CA SER A 192 4.15 8.36 14.24
C SER A 192 5.54 8.76 13.75
N ILE A 193 5.85 8.36 12.51
CA ILE A 193 7.00 8.88 11.77
C ILE A 193 6.53 10.18 11.11
N ILE A 194 7.23 11.30 11.39
CA ILE A 194 6.98 12.57 10.73
C ILE A 194 7.87 12.65 9.50
N TYR A 195 7.27 12.62 8.31
CA TYR A 195 8.01 12.72 7.08
C TYR A 195 7.91 14.13 6.49
N LEU A 196 9.06 14.80 6.44
CA LEU A 196 9.22 16.18 5.99
C LEU A 196 9.85 16.21 4.61
N THR A 197 9.17 16.84 3.64
CA THR A 197 9.67 16.95 2.27
C THR A 197 10.06 18.39 1.91
N ASN A 198 10.86 18.55 0.85
CA ASN A 198 11.28 19.85 0.33
C ASN A 198 12.19 20.65 1.28
N TYR A 199 13.08 19.99 2.02
CA TYR A 199 13.99 20.65 2.94
C TYR A 199 14.93 21.68 2.28
N HIS A 200 15.35 21.41 1.05
CA HIS A 200 16.20 22.33 0.25
C HIS A 200 15.55 23.69 -0.02
N THR A 201 14.22 23.80 0.08
CA THR A 201 13.50 25.07 -0.15
C THR A 201 13.56 26.03 1.06
N LEU A 202 13.97 25.54 2.23
CA LEU A 202 14.03 26.34 3.44
C LEU A 202 15.24 27.29 3.45
N LYS A 203 15.01 28.53 3.89
CA LYS A 203 16.08 29.48 4.21
C LYS A 203 16.85 29.03 5.46
N LYS A 204 18.13 29.46 5.61
CA LYS A 204 19.02 29.09 6.71
C LYS A 204 18.36 29.21 8.09
N HIS A 205 17.77 30.35 8.41
CA HIS A 205 17.08 30.57 9.69
C HIS A 205 15.91 29.59 9.92
N SER A 206 15.17 29.23 8.87
CA SER A 206 14.07 28.25 8.98
C SER A 206 14.60 26.83 9.17
N LYS A 207 15.74 26.47 8.58
CA LYS A 207 16.46 25.20 8.83
C LYS A 207 16.88 25.08 10.29
N GLU A 208 17.53 26.12 10.83
CA GLU A 208 17.96 26.17 12.25
C GLU A 208 16.76 26.02 13.21
N ASN A 209 15.64 26.64 12.89
CA ASN A 209 14.42 26.54 13.69
C ASN A 209 13.79 25.13 13.61
N LEU A 210 13.77 24.54 12.42
CA LEU A 210 13.31 23.18 12.21
C LEU A 210 14.12 22.19 13.05
N LEU A 211 15.46 22.28 13.04
CA LEU A 211 16.33 21.38 13.79
C LEU A 211 16.00 21.36 15.29
N LYS A 212 15.69 22.52 15.89
CA LYS A 212 15.25 22.62 17.29
C LYS A 212 13.91 21.93 17.55
N ILE A 213 12.98 22.01 16.60
CA ILE A 213 11.63 21.44 16.74
C ILE A 213 11.65 19.91 16.66
N ILE A 214 12.57 19.33 15.87
CA ILE A 214 12.62 17.90 15.58
C ILE A 214 13.53 17.09 16.49
N GLU A 215 14.35 17.71 17.33
CA GLU A 215 15.42 17.11 18.13
C GLU A 215 15.02 15.80 18.86
N ASN A 216 13.78 15.71 19.34
CA ASN A 216 13.27 14.55 20.10
C ASN A 216 12.07 13.88 19.41
N LYS A 217 11.96 13.98 18.09
CA LYS A 217 10.84 13.43 17.32
C LYS A 217 11.33 12.38 16.33
N ASN A 218 10.47 11.42 16.02
CA ASN A 218 10.74 10.44 14.98
C ASN A 218 10.57 11.08 13.59
N CYS A 219 11.52 11.94 13.22
CA CYS A 219 11.47 12.68 11.96
C CYS A 219 12.37 12.05 10.90
N VAL A 220 11.84 11.92 9.69
CA VAL A 220 12.60 11.66 8.48
C VAL A 220 12.40 12.85 7.54
N ILE A 221 13.50 13.38 7.03
CA ILE A 221 13.52 14.56 6.18
C ILE A 221 14.07 14.15 4.82
N SER A 222 13.47 14.61 3.72
CA SER A 222 14.04 14.41 2.39
C SER A 222 14.49 15.72 1.75
N THR A 223 15.64 15.68 1.09
CA THR A 223 16.19 16.77 0.30
C THR A 223 16.63 16.27 -1.07
N LEU A 224 16.48 17.12 -2.10
CA LEU A 224 16.98 16.87 -3.44
C LEU A 224 18.39 17.44 -3.66
N GLU A 225 18.90 18.19 -2.71
CA GLU A 225 20.22 18.83 -2.71
C GLU A 225 21.08 18.24 -1.59
N GLU A 226 22.39 18.33 -1.79
CA GLU A 226 23.36 17.95 -0.76
C GLU A 226 23.35 18.97 0.39
N GLU A 227 23.29 18.49 1.63
CA GLU A 227 23.28 19.32 2.84
C GLU A 227 24.51 19.00 3.69
N LEU A 228 25.45 19.94 3.77
CA LEU A 228 26.72 19.73 4.48
C LEU A 228 26.57 19.81 6.00
N ASP A 229 25.75 20.72 6.50
CA ASP A 229 25.65 21.10 7.91
C ASP A 229 24.50 20.46 8.69
N PHE A 230 24.08 19.25 8.32
CA PHE A 230 23.00 18.55 9.03
C PHE A 230 23.58 17.81 10.26
N PRO A 231 23.11 18.10 11.49
CA PRO A 231 23.74 17.61 12.74
C PRO A 231 23.39 16.17 13.12
N TYR A 232 22.41 15.54 12.44
CA TYR A 232 21.94 14.19 12.76
C TYR A 232 22.33 13.21 11.65
N THR A 233 21.75 12.01 11.69
CA THR A 233 22.04 10.95 10.72
C THR A 233 21.68 11.36 9.31
N LYS A 234 22.62 11.20 8.37
CA LYS A 234 22.42 11.37 6.92
C LYS A 234 22.48 10.04 6.22
N VAL A 235 21.59 9.87 5.25
CA VAL A 235 21.48 8.70 4.41
C VAL A 235 21.42 9.13 2.95
N GLU A 236 22.32 8.63 2.12
CA GLU A 236 22.27 8.84 0.68
C GLU A 236 21.43 7.77 0.01
N ALA A 237 20.40 8.20 -0.70
CA ALA A 237 19.51 7.35 -1.48
C ALA A 237 19.52 7.77 -2.94
N ARG A 238 20.64 7.48 -3.65
CA ARG A 238 20.82 7.86 -5.06
C ARG A 238 20.58 6.66 -5.97
N ASN A 239 19.88 6.88 -7.07
CA ASN A 239 19.72 5.84 -8.10
C ASN A 239 21.02 5.67 -8.90
N ALA A 240 21.71 4.56 -8.70
CA ALA A 240 22.92 4.23 -9.47
C ALA A 240 22.66 3.95 -10.97
N LYS A 241 21.41 3.87 -11.42
CA LYS A 241 21.02 3.51 -12.79
C LYS A 241 20.44 4.63 -13.65
N GLY A 242 20.25 5.83 -13.11
CA GLY A 242 19.82 6.97 -13.92
C GLY A 242 21.00 7.59 -14.67
N LEU A 243 20.94 7.67 -16.00
CA LEU A 243 21.90 8.39 -16.85
C LEU A 243 22.12 9.87 -16.44
N LEU A 244 21.27 10.39 -15.54
CA LEU A 244 21.31 11.73 -14.98
C LEU A 244 21.66 11.72 -13.47
N ALA A 245 22.18 10.59 -12.94
CA ALA A 245 22.45 10.43 -11.50
C ALA A 245 23.65 11.26 -10.97
N ASN A 246 24.42 11.87 -11.85
CA ASN A 246 25.41 12.85 -11.44
C ASN A 246 24.74 14.23 -11.42
N SER A 247 24.66 14.83 -10.24
CA SER A 247 24.14 16.18 -9.99
C SER A 247 24.87 17.30 -10.76
N ASN A 248 25.89 16.97 -11.53
CA ASN A 248 26.59 17.91 -12.40
C ASN A 248 25.92 17.93 -13.76
N ILE A 249 25.58 19.14 -14.22
CA ILE A 249 25.15 19.39 -15.59
C ILE A 249 26.24 18.83 -16.52
N MET A 250 25.91 17.78 -17.27
CA MET A 250 26.84 17.22 -18.27
C MET A 250 27.07 18.23 -19.38
N THR A 251 28.31 18.29 -19.86
CA THR A 251 28.55 19.03 -21.10
C THR A 251 27.78 18.37 -22.25
N ILE A 252 27.41 19.15 -23.28
CA ILE A 252 26.73 18.60 -24.47
C ILE A 252 27.52 17.43 -25.09
N PRO A 253 28.85 17.48 -25.20
CA PRO A 253 29.65 16.35 -25.67
C PRO A 253 29.49 15.08 -24.80
N ASP A 254 29.56 15.22 -23.47
CA ASP A 254 29.46 14.08 -22.55
C ASP A 254 28.06 13.49 -22.54
N TYR A 255 27.04 14.33 -22.62
CA TYR A 255 25.65 13.88 -22.78
C TYR A 255 25.48 13.02 -24.04
N VAL A 256 25.96 13.51 -25.18
CA VAL A 256 25.87 12.77 -26.44
C VAL A 256 26.70 11.48 -26.39
N LYS A 257 27.89 11.50 -25.79
CA LYS A 257 28.70 10.30 -25.57
C LYS A 257 27.93 9.26 -24.79
N THR A 258 27.37 9.64 -23.66
CA THR A 258 26.58 8.76 -22.76
C THR A 258 25.37 8.19 -23.49
N MET A 259 24.60 9.01 -24.20
CA MET A 259 23.43 8.57 -24.96
C MET A 259 23.78 7.59 -26.07
N VAL A 260 24.84 7.86 -26.82
CA VAL A 260 25.31 6.97 -27.89
C VAL A 260 25.75 5.63 -27.32
N THR A 261 26.55 5.62 -26.26
CA THR A 261 27.02 4.39 -25.61
C THR A 261 25.87 3.55 -25.06
N SER A 262 24.88 4.18 -24.41
CA SER A 262 23.76 3.49 -23.76
C SER A 262 22.73 2.93 -24.73
N TYR A 263 22.54 3.58 -25.88
CA TYR A 263 21.42 3.24 -26.76
C TYR A 263 21.85 2.67 -28.13
N GLN A 264 23.13 2.54 -28.42
CA GLN A 264 23.64 2.01 -29.70
C GLN A 264 23.25 0.55 -29.98
N HIS A 265 22.87 -0.23 -28.96
CA HIS A 265 22.37 -1.60 -29.11
C HIS A 265 20.85 -1.67 -29.27
N LYS A 266 20.15 -0.57 -29.06
CA LYS A 266 18.70 -0.51 -29.15
C LYS A 266 18.19 0.17 -30.41
N TYR A 267 18.99 1.11 -30.96
CA TYR A 267 18.62 1.93 -32.10
C TYR A 267 19.69 1.91 -33.18
N THR A 268 19.28 1.93 -34.44
CA THR A 268 20.18 2.16 -35.58
C THR A 268 20.76 3.58 -35.56
N ASP A 269 21.89 3.80 -36.23
CA ASP A 269 22.50 5.14 -36.31
C ASP A 269 21.55 6.19 -36.92
N THR A 270 20.66 5.75 -37.81
CA THR A 270 19.64 6.63 -38.42
C THR A 270 18.57 7.04 -37.38
N GLU A 271 18.11 6.12 -36.59
CA GLU A 271 17.13 6.38 -35.52
C GLU A 271 17.75 7.17 -34.37
N LEU A 272 18.97 6.80 -33.97
CA LEU A 272 19.67 7.45 -32.87
C LEU A 272 20.01 8.92 -33.23
N SER A 273 20.47 9.19 -34.46
CA SER A 273 20.71 10.54 -34.90
C SER A 273 19.44 11.41 -34.91
N LYS A 274 18.31 10.87 -35.40
CA LYS A 274 17.01 11.56 -35.35
C LYS A 274 16.57 11.86 -33.91
N LYS A 275 16.70 10.88 -33.01
CA LYS A 275 16.34 11.06 -31.58
C LYS A 275 17.21 12.07 -30.85
N LEU A 276 18.49 12.18 -31.24
CA LEU A 276 19.44 13.17 -30.71
C LEU A 276 19.34 14.55 -31.39
N GLY A 277 18.52 14.70 -32.43
CA GLY A 277 18.40 15.96 -33.18
C GLY A 277 19.65 16.35 -33.97
N ILE A 278 20.50 15.38 -34.33
CA ILE A 278 21.76 15.61 -35.07
C ILE A 278 21.76 14.84 -36.39
N SER A 279 22.63 15.26 -37.34
CA SER A 279 22.81 14.52 -38.60
C SER A 279 23.56 13.19 -38.38
N ARG A 280 23.33 12.19 -39.24
CA ARG A 280 24.08 10.92 -39.20
C ARG A 280 25.59 11.15 -39.31
N LYS A 281 26.03 12.14 -40.13
CA LYS A 281 27.44 12.54 -40.28
C LYS A 281 27.97 13.04 -38.92
N SER A 282 27.25 13.93 -38.26
CA SER A 282 27.63 14.45 -36.93
C SER A 282 27.68 13.34 -35.86
N LEU A 283 26.77 12.36 -35.92
CA LEU A 283 26.81 11.21 -35.02
C LEU A 283 28.08 10.36 -35.25
N TRP A 284 28.42 10.11 -36.52
CA TRP A 284 29.62 9.36 -36.90
C TRP A 284 30.91 10.07 -36.46
N GLU A 285 31.02 11.38 -36.71
CA GLU A 285 32.17 12.21 -36.27
C GLU A 285 32.35 12.16 -34.74
N ARG A 286 31.24 12.24 -33.99
CA ARG A 286 31.26 12.14 -32.52
C ARG A 286 31.64 10.74 -32.02
N ARG A 287 31.19 9.67 -32.68
CA ARG A 287 31.64 8.30 -32.37
C ARG A 287 33.15 8.18 -32.53
N LYS A 288 33.69 8.67 -33.65
CA LYS A 288 35.14 8.65 -33.92
C LYS A 288 35.91 9.48 -32.89
N LYS A 289 35.39 10.65 -32.50
CA LYS A 289 36.01 11.52 -31.48
C LYS A 289 36.02 10.88 -30.08
N PHE A 290 35.03 10.10 -29.76
CA PHE A 290 34.88 9.48 -28.44
C PHE A 290 35.34 8.02 -28.38
N ASP A 291 35.92 7.52 -29.46
CA ASP A 291 36.38 6.12 -29.60
C ASP A 291 35.28 5.06 -29.27
N ILE A 292 34.06 5.34 -29.77
CA ILE A 292 32.93 4.44 -29.57
C ILE A 292 32.79 3.53 -30.78
N GLU A 293 33.21 2.27 -30.63
CA GLU A 293 33.03 1.26 -31.67
C GLU A 293 31.54 1.02 -31.98
N LYS A 294 31.25 0.86 -33.27
CA LYS A 294 29.93 0.52 -33.75
C LYS A 294 29.66 -0.94 -33.47
N ARG A 295 28.76 -1.26 -32.50
CA ARG A 295 28.29 -2.62 -32.32
C ARG A 295 27.18 -2.94 -33.32
N ILE A 296 27.35 -4.05 -34.05
CA ILE A 296 26.38 -4.56 -35.02
C ILE A 296 25.18 -5.10 -34.24
N LEU A 297 23.98 -4.61 -34.55
CA LEU A 297 22.72 -5.22 -34.05
C LEU A 297 22.66 -6.64 -34.65
N ILE A 298 22.78 -7.66 -33.83
CA ILE A 298 22.44 -9.04 -34.19
C ILE A 298 20.90 -9.10 -34.24
N SER A 299 20.41 -9.24 -35.48
CA SER A 299 18.97 -9.43 -35.80
C SER A 299 18.43 -10.72 -35.23
#